data_cea4d9096ab212999cff80e35a7232d9
#
_entry.id   cea4d9096ab212999cff80e35a7232d9
#
_cell.length_a   1.000
_cell.length_b   1.000
_cell.length_c   1.000
_cell.angle_alpha   90.00
_cell.angle_beta   90.00
_cell.angle_gamma   90.00
#
_symmetry.space_group_name_H-M   'P 1'
#
loop_
_entity.id
_entity.type
_entity.pdbx_description
1 polymer ?
#
loop_
_entity_poly.entity_id
_entity_poly.type
_entity_poly.pdbx_seq_one_letter_code
_entity_poly.pdbx_strand_id
1 'polypeptide(L)'
;MPMQITAMDKSSYKDAAAIMAQCLSHPWSEKVLFQELSNPNAHSYVAFENGEAAGFLSVWEVCGEVSINNIAVVEKFRRRGIAKALMEHMFTELCDAVSANLEVRRSNDAAAALYRSLGFKRVGERKDFYSRPTEDAILMTKYLNGEK
;
A
#
# COMPACT_ATOMS: atom_id res chain seq x y z
N MET A 1 13.51 11.70 16.10
CA MET A 1 13.80 10.43 15.45
C MET A 1 13.28 10.44 14.03
N PRO A 2 14.08 9.96 13.14
CA PRO A 2 13.59 9.83 11.77
C PRO A 2 12.52 8.75 11.66
N MET A 3 12.01 8.62 10.47
CA MET A 3 11.01 7.62 10.17
C MET A 3 11.62 6.22 10.22
N GLN A 4 10.85 5.29 10.75
CA GLN A 4 11.21 3.87 10.74
C GLN A 4 10.11 3.08 10.07
N ILE A 5 10.48 2.09 9.25
CA ILE A 5 9.51 1.20 8.62
C ILE A 5 9.83 -0.21 9.10
N THR A 6 8.80 -0.89 9.62
CA THR A 6 8.96 -2.24 10.13
C THR A 6 7.87 -3.14 9.55
N ALA A 7 8.17 -4.43 9.46
CA ALA A 7 7.14 -5.40 9.12
C ALA A 7 6.08 -5.39 10.21
N MET A 8 4.82 -5.48 9.80
CA MET A 8 3.71 -5.55 10.76
C MET A 8 3.81 -6.86 11.54
N ASP A 9 3.63 -6.79 12.85
CA ASP A 9 3.66 -7.96 13.70
C ASP A 9 2.62 -7.81 14.81
N LYS A 10 2.69 -8.67 15.80
CA LYS A 10 1.70 -8.65 16.89
C LYS A 10 1.75 -7.37 17.71
N SER A 11 2.85 -6.62 17.64
CA SER A 11 2.97 -5.38 18.38
C SER A 11 2.45 -4.19 17.59
N SER A 12 2.17 -4.33 16.29
CA SER A 12 1.81 -3.18 15.45
C SER A 12 0.54 -3.34 14.62
N TYR A 13 -0.12 -4.52 14.62
CA TYR A 13 -1.30 -4.67 13.77
C TYR A 13 -2.45 -3.76 14.20
N LYS A 14 -2.52 -3.41 15.49
CA LYS A 14 -3.55 -2.47 15.95
C LYS A 14 -3.26 -1.06 15.47
N ASP A 15 -1.98 -0.70 15.38
CA ASP A 15 -1.59 0.58 14.79
C ASP A 15 -2.03 0.63 13.32
N ALA A 16 -1.83 -0.45 12.59
CA ALA A 16 -2.25 -0.52 11.19
C ALA A 16 -3.76 -0.36 11.09
N ALA A 17 -4.53 -1.01 11.95
CA ALA A 17 -5.98 -0.87 11.95
C ALA A 17 -6.41 0.57 12.19
N ALA A 18 -5.74 1.25 13.12
CA ALA A 18 -6.06 2.64 13.42
C ALA A 18 -5.75 3.54 12.24
N ILE A 19 -4.64 3.30 11.55
CA ILE A 19 -4.30 4.07 10.34
C ILE A 19 -5.37 3.87 9.28
N MET A 20 -5.76 2.63 9.02
CA MET A 20 -6.76 2.35 8.00
C MET A 20 -8.10 2.99 8.35
N ALA A 21 -8.50 2.93 9.63
CA ALA A 21 -9.76 3.51 10.05
C ALA A 21 -9.81 5.02 9.82
N GLN A 22 -8.68 5.70 9.97
CA GLN A 22 -8.60 7.14 9.74
C GLN A 22 -8.60 7.50 8.26
N CYS A 23 -8.08 6.63 7.40
CA CYS A 23 -7.73 7.02 6.04
C CYS A 23 -8.64 6.42 4.97
N LEU A 24 -9.27 5.29 5.23
CA LEU A 24 -9.97 4.54 4.19
C LEU A 24 -11.45 4.42 4.51
N SER A 25 -12.27 4.41 3.45
CA SER A 25 -13.72 4.28 3.63
C SER A 25 -14.13 2.85 3.96
N HIS A 26 -13.30 1.87 3.62
CA HIS A 26 -13.57 0.46 3.90
C HIS A 26 -12.35 -0.16 4.57
N PRO A 27 -12.05 0.22 5.82
CA PRO A 27 -10.84 -0.27 6.48
C PRO A 27 -10.99 -1.72 6.89
N TRP A 28 -9.87 -2.43 6.87
CA TRP A 28 -9.82 -3.76 7.45
C TRP A 28 -9.86 -3.63 8.98
N SER A 29 -10.56 -4.57 9.63
CA SER A 29 -10.65 -4.58 11.09
C SER A 29 -9.35 -5.11 11.69
N GLU A 30 -9.22 -4.92 13.01
CA GLU A 30 -8.10 -5.52 13.73
C GLU A 30 -8.07 -7.03 13.55
N LYS A 31 -9.25 -7.66 13.53
CA LYS A 31 -9.32 -9.10 13.34
C LYS A 31 -8.73 -9.53 11.99
N VAL A 32 -9.10 -8.82 10.93
CA VAL A 32 -8.59 -9.13 9.59
C VAL A 32 -7.08 -8.93 9.54
N LEU A 33 -6.59 -7.85 10.13
CA LEU A 33 -5.15 -7.58 10.12
C LEU A 33 -4.39 -8.61 10.94
N PHE A 34 -4.97 -9.05 12.06
CA PHE A 34 -4.35 -10.11 12.83
C PHE A 34 -4.25 -11.40 12.02
N GLN A 35 -5.31 -11.72 11.26
CA GLN A 35 -5.31 -12.90 10.40
C GLN A 35 -4.25 -12.79 9.30
N GLU A 36 -3.99 -11.58 8.81
CA GLU A 36 -2.96 -11.38 7.79
C GLU A 36 -1.57 -11.78 8.29
N LEU A 37 -1.34 -11.73 9.59
CA LEU A 37 -0.04 -12.13 10.13
C LEU A 37 0.28 -13.60 9.85
N SER A 38 -0.76 -14.41 9.61
CA SER A 38 -0.58 -15.83 9.33
C SER A 38 -0.67 -16.15 7.84
N ASN A 39 -0.90 -15.17 7.01
CA ASN A 39 -1.02 -15.37 5.56
C ASN A 39 0.38 -15.38 4.94
N PRO A 40 0.83 -16.53 4.41
CA PRO A 40 2.20 -16.63 3.89
C PRO A 40 2.46 -15.74 2.68
N ASN A 41 1.41 -15.30 1.99
CA ASN A 41 1.57 -14.42 0.82
C ASN A 41 1.50 -12.95 1.18
N ALA A 42 1.14 -12.63 2.42
CA ALA A 42 0.96 -11.23 2.84
C ALA A 42 2.25 -10.64 3.37
N HIS A 43 2.51 -9.41 2.96
CA HIS A 43 3.62 -8.61 3.47
C HIS A 43 3.07 -7.24 3.80
N SER A 44 3.14 -6.88 5.06
CA SER A 44 2.56 -5.63 5.54
C SER A 44 3.62 -4.86 6.31
N TYR A 45 3.60 -3.54 6.17
CA TYR A 45 4.62 -2.66 6.74
C TYR A 45 3.96 -1.48 7.40
N VAL A 46 4.52 -1.06 8.54
CA VAL A 46 4.04 0.12 9.25
C VAL A 46 5.19 1.11 9.33
N ALA A 47 4.89 2.36 9.01
CA ALA A 47 5.87 3.45 9.13
C ALA A 47 5.57 4.23 10.39
N PHE A 48 6.61 4.49 11.16
CA PHE A 48 6.52 5.29 12.38
C PHE A 48 7.37 6.54 12.21
N GLU A 49 6.79 7.67 12.63
CA GLU A 49 7.49 8.94 12.63
C GLU A 49 7.62 9.39 14.08
N ASN A 50 8.85 9.46 14.57
CA ASN A 50 9.10 9.81 15.97
C ASN A 50 8.30 8.91 16.93
N GLY A 51 8.19 7.64 16.59
CA GLY A 51 7.50 6.66 17.43
C GLY A 51 5.99 6.63 17.26
N GLU A 52 5.43 7.49 16.42
CA GLU A 52 3.99 7.53 16.19
C GLU A 52 3.67 6.86 14.86
N ALA A 53 2.62 6.02 14.85
CA ALA A 53 2.23 5.30 13.64
C ALA A 53 1.73 6.30 12.59
N ALA A 54 2.37 6.31 11.44
CA ALA A 54 2.14 7.32 10.42
C ALA A 54 1.61 6.76 9.11
N GLY A 55 1.97 5.52 8.74
CA GLY A 55 1.57 4.97 7.47
C GLY A 55 1.55 3.46 7.47
N PHE A 56 0.86 2.90 6.49
CA PHE A 56 0.66 1.46 6.39
C PHE A 56 0.63 1.06 4.92
N LEU A 57 1.25 -0.07 4.63
CA LEU A 57 1.22 -0.68 3.29
C LEU A 57 0.98 -2.17 3.46
N SER A 58 0.02 -2.70 2.70
CA SER A 58 -0.18 -4.15 2.67
C SER A 58 -0.19 -4.62 1.24
N VAL A 59 0.57 -5.69 0.99
CA VAL A 59 0.66 -6.30 -0.33
C VAL A 59 0.58 -7.80 -0.19
N TRP A 60 0.18 -8.47 -1.28
CA TRP A 60 0.29 -9.91 -1.40
C TRP A 60 1.27 -10.20 -2.52
N GLU A 61 2.08 -11.25 -2.35
CA GLU A 61 3.03 -11.65 -3.39
C GLU A 61 2.81 -13.13 -3.67
N VAL A 62 2.54 -13.46 -4.94
CA VAL A 62 2.32 -14.83 -5.37
C VAL A 62 3.12 -15.02 -6.64
N CYS A 63 4.06 -15.96 -6.62
CA CYS A 63 4.86 -16.33 -7.79
C CYS A 63 5.52 -15.10 -8.44
N GLY A 64 6.01 -14.18 -7.63
CA GLY A 64 6.70 -13.00 -8.13
C GLY A 64 5.80 -11.85 -8.53
N GLU A 65 4.48 -12.01 -8.42
CA GLU A 65 3.54 -10.93 -8.74
C GLU A 65 3.02 -10.33 -7.45
N VAL A 66 3.21 -9.02 -7.31
CA VAL A 66 2.81 -8.27 -6.13
C VAL A 66 1.49 -7.56 -6.41
N SER A 67 0.54 -7.71 -5.49
CA SER A 67 -0.70 -6.95 -5.53
C SER A 67 -0.68 -5.96 -4.37
N ILE A 68 -0.80 -4.67 -4.68
CA ILE A 68 -0.87 -3.64 -3.64
C ILE A 68 -2.31 -3.60 -3.17
N ASN A 69 -2.55 -3.96 -1.93
CA ASN A 69 -3.92 -4.03 -1.40
C ASN A 69 -4.33 -2.76 -0.71
N ASN A 70 -3.47 -2.19 0.11
CA ASN A 70 -3.77 -0.97 0.85
C ASN A 70 -2.51 -0.16 1.02
N ILE A 71 -2.65 1.16 0.88
CA ILE A 71 -1.60 2.09 1.26
C ILE A 71 -2.29 3.32 1.84
N ALA A 72 -1.84 3.75 3.00
CA ALA A 72 -2.47 4.86 3.70
C ALA A 72 -1.43 5.60 4.54
N VAL A 73 -1.56 6.93 4.57
CA VAL A 73 -0.71 7.78 5.40
C VAL A 73 -1.64 8.70 6.17
N VAL A 74 -1.46 8.76 7.49
CA VAL A 74 -2.26 9.62 8.37
C VAL A 74 -2.09 11.07 7.92
N GLU A 75 -3.18 11.82 7.92
CA GLU A 75 -3.22 13.13 7.29
C GLU A 75 -2.10 14.06 7.75
N LYS A 76 -1.83 14.12 9.04
CA LYS A 76 -0.82 15.04 9.55
C LYS A 76 0.60 14.68 9.12
N PHE A 77 0.79 13.47 8.61
CA PHE A 77 2.10 13.03 8.16
C PHE A 77 2.25 13.03 6.64
N ARG A 78 1.24 13.50 5.91
CA ARG A 78 1.29 13.52 4.45
C ARG A 78 2.29 14.54 3.95
N ARG A 79 2.71 14.35 2.70
CA ARG A 79 3.67 15.23 2.00
C ARG A 79 5.07 15.18 2.62
N ARG A 80 5.39 14.05 3.24
CA ARG A 80 6.72 13.82 3.80
C ARG A 80 7.41 12.64 3.15
N GLY A 81 6.81 12.10 2.07
CA GLY A 81 7.42 10.98 1.36
C GLY A 81 7.23 9.63 2.01
N ILE A 82 6.29 9.50 2.95
CA ILE A 82 6.12 8.23 3.67
C ILE A 82 5.57 7.14 2.76
N ALA A 83 4.57 7.47 1.91
CA ALA A 83 4.02 6.48 1.00
C ALA A 83 5.09 5.96 0.04
N LYS A 84 5.91 6.87 -0.49
CA LYS A 84 7.00 6.49 -1.37
C LYS A 84 8.01 5.61 -0.65
N ALA A 85 8.35 5.98 0.59
CA ALA A 85 9.31 5.21 1.37
C ALA A 85 8.79 3.80 1.68
N LEU A 86 7.48 3.68 1.98
CA LEU A 86 6.87 2.37 2.21
C LEU A 86 6.97 1.51 0.96
N MET A 87 6.65 2.09 -0.20
CA MET A 87 6.71 1.34 -1.45
C MET A 87 8.14 0.92 -1.78
N GLU A 88 9.09 1.82 -1.60
CA GLU A 88 10.49 1.50 -1.87
C GLU A 88 11.00 0.43 -0.91
N HIS A 89 10.59 0.50 0.35
CA HIS A 89 10.98 -0.51 1.32
C HIS A 89 10.45 -1.89 0.90
N MET A 90 9.19 -1.94 0.46
CA MET A 90 8.59 -3.18 0.01
C MET A 90 9.33 -3.75 -1.19
N PHE A 91 9.68 -2.91 -2.17
CA PHE A 91 10.41 -3.40 -3.33
C PHE A 91 11.79 -3.93 -2.96
N THR A 92 12.43 -3.34 -1.95
CA THR A 92 13.71 -3.84 -1.46
C THR A 92 13.54 -5.19 -0.80
N GLU A 93 12.49 -5.34 0.02
CA GLU A 93 12.25 -6.60 0.72
C GLU A 93 11.83 -7.71 -0.24
N LEU A 94 11.03 -7.39 -1.24
CA LEU A 94 10.54 -8.36 -2.21
C LEU A 94 11.34 -8.26 -3.50
N CYS A 95 12.65 -8.34 -3.38
CA CYS A 95 13.56 -8.06 -4.50
C CYS A 95 13.47 -9.07 -5.64
N ASP A 96 12.83 -10.22 -5.43
CA ASP A 96 12.66 -11.23 -6.48
C ASP A 96 11.34 -11.07 -7.23
N ALA A 97 10.52 -10.11 -6.87
CA ALA A 97 9.26 -9.87 -7.55
C ALA A 97 9.51 -9.43 -8.98
N VAL A 98 8.61 -9.82 -9.89
CA VAL A 98 8.74 -9.47 -11.31
C VAL A 98 7.75 -8.39 -11.74
N SER A 99 6.66 -8.20 -10.99
CA SER A 99 5.70 -7.15 -11.32
C SER A 99 4.93 -6.75 -10.08
N ALA A 100 4.36 -5.55 -10.13
CA ALA A 100 3.49 -5.06 -9.08
C ALA A 100 2.28 -4.41 -9.72
N ASN A 101 1.09 -4.68 -9.17
CA ASN A 101 -0.18 -4.21 -9.70
C ASN A 101 -0.98 -3.50 -8.62
N LEU A 102 -1.73 -2.49 -9.02
CA LEU A 102 -2.61 -1.79 -8.10
C LEU A 102 -3.83 -1.23 -8.82
N GLU A 103 -4.86 -0.89 -8.03
CA GLU A 103 -6.00 -0.11 -8.49
C GLU A 103 -5.98 1.22 -7.75
N VAL A 104 -6.36 2.27 -8.46
CA VAL A 104 -6.47 3.60 -7.85
C VAL A 104 -7.75 4.26 -8.37
N ARG A 105 -8.44 5.00 -7.48
CA ARG A 105 -9.63 5.73 -7.90
C ARG A 105 -9.27 6.71 -9.00
N ARG A 106 -10.14 6.78 -10.02
CA ARG A 106 -9.90 7.65 -11.16
C ARG A 106 -9.65 9.10 -10.73
N SER A 107 -10.32 9.55 -9.70
CA SER A 107 -10.21 10.92 -9.22
C SER A 107 -9.00 11.18 -8.33
N ASN A 108 -8.28 10.12 -7.92
CA ASN A 108 -7.18 10.28 -6.98
C ASN A 108 -5.88 10.62 -7.72
N ASP A 109 -5.79 11.87 -8.18
CA ASP A 109 -4.65 12.32 -8.98
C ASP A 109 -3.35 12.28 -8.21
N ALA A 110 -3.39 12.57 -6.92
CA ALA A 110 -2.17 12.57 -6.11
C ALA A 110 -1.58 11.17 -6.00
N ALA A 111 -2.43 10.17 -5.78
CA ALA A 111 -1.95 8.79 -5.69
C ALA A 111 -1.43 8.33 -7.05
N ALA A 112 -2.16 8.64 -8.13
CA ALA A 112 -1.72 8.25 -9.46
C ALA A 112 -0.37 8.87 -9.81
N ALA A 113 -0.15 10.12 -9.42
CA ALA A 113 1.12 10.79 -9.65
C ALA A 113 2.25 10.11 -8.88
N LEU A 114 1.99 9.73 -7.63
CA LEU A 114 2.97 8.99 -6.84
C LEU A 114 3.34 7.68 -7.53
N TYR A 115 2.33 6.93 -7.96
CA TYR A 115 2.61 5.62 -8.58
C TYR A 115 3.37 5.79 -9.89
N ARG A 116 3.03 6.80 -10.70
CA ARG A 116 3.78 7.07 -11.91
C ARG A 116 5.23 7.41 -11.61
N SER A 117 5.46 8.17 -10.54
CA SER A 117 6.82 8.54 -10.16
C SER A 117 7.64 7.32 -9.72
N LEU A 118 6.96 6.25 -9.29
CA LEU A 118 7.62 5.01 -8.90
C LEU A 118 7.75 4.02 -10.06
N GLY A 119 7.30 4.40 -11.24
CA GLY A 119 7.45 3.57 -12.43
C GLY A 119 6.23 2.77 -12.84
N PHE A 120 5.10 2.98 -12.16
CA PHE A 120 3.85 2.31 -12.55
C PHE A 120 3.28 3.00 -13.78
N LYS A 121 2.68 2.21 -14.65
CA LYS A 121 2.03 2.71 -15.86
C LYS A 121 0.60 2.23 -15.91
N ARG A 122 -0.28 3.07 -16.45
CA ARG A 122 -1.67 2.70 -16.63
C ARG A 122 -1.77 1.58 -17.65
N VAL A 123 -2.49 0.52 -17.32
CA VAL A 123 -2.69 -0.61 -18.23
C VAL A 123 -4.16 -0.87 -18.52
N GLY A 124 -5.09 -0.22 -17.82
CA GLY A 124 -6.51 -0.42 -18.07
C GLY A 124 -7.34 0.29 -17.04
N GLU A 125 -8.63 -0.02 -17.05
CA GLU A 125 -9.54 0.50 -16.03
C GLU A 125 -10.66 -0.49 -15.79
N ARG A 126 -11.30 -0.34 -14.64
CA ARG A 126 -12.43 -1.16 -14.26
C ARG A 126 -13.58 -0.25 -13.91
N LYS A 127 -14.69 -0.38 -14.63
CA LYS A 127 -15.84 0.49 -14.41
C LYS A 127 -16.50 0.18 -13.07
N ASP A 128 -16.90 1.24 -12.38
CA ASP A 128 -17.69 1.14 -11.15
C ASP A 128 -17.10 0.19 -10.12
N PHE A 129 -15.75 0.15 -10.06
CA PHE A 129 -15.03 -0.76 -9.17
C PHE A 129 -15.21 -0.36 -7.70
N TYR A 130 -15.17 0.94 -7.42
CA TYR A 130 -15.32 1.46 -6.06
C TYR A 130 -16.74 1.82 -5.75
N SER A 131 -17.09 1.78 -4.47
CA SER A 131 -18.38 2.22 -3.99
C SER A 131 -18.20 3.30 -2.94
N ARG A 132 -19.25 4.08 -2.72
CA ARG A 132 -19.33 5.13 -1.70
C ARG A 132 -18.19 6.14 -1.77
N PRO A 133 -18.03 6.91 -2.85
CA PRO A 133 -18.92 6.94 -4.03
C PRO A 133 -18.50 5.94 -5.09
N THR A 134 -19.44 5.63 -5.98
CA THR A 134 -19.16 4.77 -7.13
C THR A 134 -18.17 5.47 -8.04
N GLU A 135 -17.13 4.76 -8.42
CA GLU A 135 -16.10 5.35 -9.25
C GLU A 135 -15.30 4.26 -9.95
N ASP A 136 -14.79 4.58 -11.13
CA ASP A 136 -13.94 3.66 -11.87
C ASP A 136 -12.57 3.54 -11.20
N ALA A 137 -11.95 2.39 -11.37
CA ALA A 137 -10.56 2.18 -10.98
C ALA A 137 -9.66 2.31 -12.19
N ILE A 138 -8.54 2.96 -12.02
CA ILE A 138 -7.45 2.92 -12.99
C ILE A 138 -6.52 1.80 -12.55
N LEU A 139 -6.19 0.91 -13.48
CA LEU A 139 -5.30 -0.21 -13.21
C LEU A 139 -3.89 0.19 -13.62
N MET A 140 -2.94 -0.01 -12.71
CA MET A 140 -1.55 0.35 -12.98
C MET A 140 -0.63 -0.81 -12.66
N THR A 141 0.41 -0.94 -13.45
CA THR A 141 1.39 -2.01 -13.30
C THR A 141 2.80 -1.45 -13.43
N LYS A 142 3.69 -2.00 -12.60
CA LYS A 142 5.12 -1.75 -12.72
C LYS A 142 5.79 -3.10 -12.97
N TYR A 143 6.60 -3.18 -14.02
CA TYR A 143 7.43 -4.35 -14.28
C TYR A 143 8.79 -4.13 -13.64
N LEU A 144 9.28 -5.16 -12.97
CA LEU A 144 10.53 -5.10 -12.25
C LEU A 144 11.59 -5.86 -13.04
N ASN A 145 12.83 -5.73 -12.63
CA ASN A 145 13.93 -6.45 -13.27
C ASN A 145 14.06 -6.15 -14.76
N GLY A 146 13.72 -4.91 -15.17
CA GLY A 146 13.91 -4.50 -16.53
C GLY A 146 12.86 -4.98 -17.51
N GLU A 147 11.85 -5.67 -17.08
CA GLU A 147 10.77 -6.12 -17.95
C GLU A 147 9.88 -4.95 -18.34
N LYS A 148 9.23 -5.11 -19.49
CA LYS A 148 8.41 -4.03 -19.94
C LYS A 148 6.98 -4.22 -19.72
#